data_609099096df0a259bfa22dc7fb7e8c08
#
_entry.id   609099096df0a259bfa22dc7fb7e8c08
#
_cell.length_a   1.000
_cell.length_b   1.000
_cell.length_c   1.000
_cell.angle_alpha   90.00
_cell.angle_beta   90.00
_cell.angle_gamma   90.00
#
_symmetry.space_group_name_H-M   'P 1'
#
loop_
_entity.id
_entity.type
_entity.pdbx_description
1 polymer ?
#
loop_
_entity_poly.entity_id
_entity_poly.type
_entity_poly.pdbx_seq_one_letter_code
_entity_poly.pdbx_strand_id
1 'polypeptide(L)'
;MPRERLGSRLGFILLSAGCAIGVGNVWKFPWMVGQYGGGAFVVCYVLFLLILGLPIMTMEFAIGRASQKSPVRAYQALEKPGSKWHIHGYLAMIGNYLLMMFYTTVCGWMLYYFYLTVSGRFVGATGEQVQAAFPEMLGKPVVMTVCMVAVVVIGFMINSFGLQGGLERVTKVMMIILLAIMVVLAINSIMTEGSGEGLRFYLIPDLGRMQECGIANVIVAAMNQAFFTLSLGIGAMAIFGSYIGKGRALLGEAVNVAILDTFVAFTAGLIIFPACFAFGVAPDSGPNLIFVTLPNIFNHMALGRLWGSLFFVFMAFAAFSTVLAVFENIMSCCMDLTGWSRKKTAAINIVLMILLSLPCVLGFNVWSGFQPFGAGSNVLDLEDFLVSNIWLPLGSLVYLLFCTSRCGWGWKNFLAEANEGVGLKFPGWLYPWMRYGVPVLVVIILIMGWVPIVSNWIG
;
A
#
# COMPACT_ATOMS: atom_id res chain seq x y z
N MET A 1 -14.72 20.08 -16.83
CA MET A 1 -13.41 20.23 -17.50
C MET A 1 -13.07 18.90 -18.16
N PRO A 2 -12.41 18.87 -19.33
CA PRO A 2 -11.92 17.62 -19.91
C PRO A 2 -10.95 16.96 -18.93
N ARG A 3 -11.01 15.61 -18.83
CA ARG A 3 -10.14 14.84 -17.93
C ARG A 3 -8.69 14.93 -18.40
N GLU A 4 -7.75 15.22 -17.49
CA GLU A 4 -6.33 15.13 -17.78
C GLU A 4 -5.95 13.71 -18.23
N ARG A 5 -4.93 13.58 -19.07
CA ARG A 5 -4.43 12.28 -19.53
C ARG A 5 -2.95 12.14 -19.18
N LEU A 6 -2.52 10.91 -18.94
CA LEU A 6 -1.10 10.62 -18.78
C LEU A 6 -0.35 10.75 -20.10
N GLY A 7 0.89 11.21 -20.04
CA GLY A 7 1.71 11.45 -21.23
C GLY A 7 2.23 10.18 -21.89
N SER A 8 2.31 9.07 -21.13
CA SER A 8 2.85 7.81 -21.66
C SER A 8 2.27 6.58 -20.95
N ARG A 9 2.29 5.42 -21.65
CA ARG A 9 1.94 4.13 -21.07
C ARG A 9 2.86 3.76 -19.89
N LEU A 10 4.16 3.99 -20.03
CA LEU A 10 5.12 3.76 -18.95
C LEU A 10 4.78 4.62 -17.74
N GLY A 11 4.36 5.88 -17.95
CA GLY A 11 3.88 6.75 -16.89
C GLY A 11 2.67 6.18 -16.16
N PHE A 12 1.69 5.63 -16.89
CA PHE A 12 0.55 4.97 -16.29
C PHE A 12 0.96 3.75 -15.45
N ILE A 13 1.79 2.86 -16.00
CA ILE A 13 2.24 1.64 -15.29
C ILE A 13 3.02 2.01 -14.03
N LEU A 14 4.01 2.91 -14.13
CA LEU A 14 4.83 3.31 -12.99
C LEU A 14 4.05 4.10 -11.93
N LEU A 15 3.07 4.90 -12.35
CA LEU A 15 2.21 5.64 -11.42
C LEU A 15 1.25 4.71 -10.69
N SER A 16 0.58 3.81 -11.40
CA SER A 16 -0.32 2.81 -10.80
C SER A 16 0.45 1.83 -9.92
N ALA A 17 1.62 1.36 -10.38
CA ALA A 17 2.51 0.55 -9.57
C ALA A 17 3.04 1.32 -8.35
N GLY A 18 3.40 2.60 -8.49
CA GLY A 18 3.83 3.44 -7.36
C GLY A 18 2.73 3.69 -6.32
N CYS A 19 1.46 3.57 -6.71
CA CYS A 19 0.35 3.56 -5.76
C CYS A 19 0.26 2.24 -4.99
N ALA A 20 0.47 1.11 -5.66
CA ALA A 20 0.48 -0.21 -5.06
C ALA A 20 1.76 -0.43 -4.23
N ILE A 21 2.93 -0.12 -4.81
CA ILE A 21 4.24 -0.25 -4.16
C ILE A 21 4.38 0.79 -3.05
N GLY A 22 4.28 0.34 -1.82
CA GLY A 22 4.35 1.21 -0.65
C GLY A 22 4.89 0.49 0.58
N VAL A 23 4.54 1.00 1.75
CA VAL A 23 4.87 0.38 3.03
C VAL A 23 4.35 -1.07 3.11
N GLY A 24 3.26 -1.36 2.39
CA GLY A 24 2.71 -2.71 2.26
C GLY A 24 3.70 -3.75 1.73
N ASN A 25 4.51 -3.39 0.73
CA ASN A 25 5.49 -4.28 0.08
C ASN A 25 6.80 -4.38 0.85
N VAL A 26 7.25 -3.23 1.39
CA VAL A 26 8.61 -3.12 1.91
C VAL A 26 8.71 -3.34 3.41
N TRP A 27 7.58 -3.28 4.12
CA TRP A 27 7.48 -3.51 5.55
C TRP A 27 6.45 -4.59 5.92
N LYS A 28 5.15 -4.38 5.60
CA LYS A 28 4.07 -5.27 6.02
C LYS A 28 4.24 -6.68 5.43
N PHE A 29 4.57 -6.78 4.15
CA PHE A 29 4.77 -8.07 3.49
C PHE A 29 5.93 -8.88 4.10
N PRO A 30 7.18 -8.38 4.25
CA PRO A 30 8.23 -9.14 4.90
C PRO A 30 7.89 -9.53 6.34
N TRP A 31 7.28 -8.63 7.11
CA TRP A 31 6.81 -8.96 8.44
C TRP A 31 5.83 -10.12 8.45
N MET A 32 4.80 -10.08 7.58
CA MET A 32 3.84 -11.18 7.48
C MET A 32 4.48 -12.49 7.01
N VAL A 33 5.44 -12.44 6.09
CA VAL A 33 6.21 -13.63 5.69
C VAL A 33 6.93 -14.24 6.89
N GLY A 34 7.57 -13.42 7.73
CA GLY A 34 8.22 -13.86 8.96
C GLY A 34 7.26 -14.52 9.94
N GLN A 35 6.10 -13.91 10.17
CA GLN A 35 5.04 -14.36 11.09
C GLN A 35 4.31 -15.63 10.63
N TYR A 36 4.13 -15.83 9.32
CA TYR A 36 3.23 -16.84 8.76
C TYR A 36 3.93 -17.94 7.96
N GLY A 37 5.16 -18.29 8.35
CA GLY A 37 5.83 -19.51 7.88
C GLY A 37 6.64 -19.37 6.59
N GLY A 38 7.10 -18.17 6.24
CA GLY A 38 8.09 -17.96 5.17
C GLY A 38 7.54 -18.20 3.77
N GLY A 39 8.25 -19.01 2.97
CA GLY A 39 7.93 -19.26 1.57
C GLY A 39 6.51 -19.81 1.31
N ALA A 40 5.90 -20.54 2.24
CA ALA A 40 4.54 -21.04 2.10
C ALA A 40 3.51 -19.88 2.08
N PHE A 41 3.69 -18.87 2.93
CA PHE A 41 2.88 -17.65 2.89
C PHE A 41 3.04 -16.91 1.55
N VAL A 42 4.28 -16.81 1.02
CA VAL A 42 4.54 -16.13 -0.26
C VAL A 42 3.77 -16.80 -1.40
N VAL A 43 3.73 -18.13 -1.45
CA VAL A 43 2.94 -18.87 -2.45
C VAL A 43 1.44 -18.57 -2.32
N CYS A 44 0.90 -18.62 -1.11
CA CYS A 44 -0.51 -18.28 -0.85
C CYS A 44 -0.82 -16.84 -1.27
N TYR A 45 0.05 -15.89 -0.92
CA TYR A 45 -0.10 -14.48 -1.29
C TYR A 45 -0.15 -14.28 -2.80
N VAL A 46 0.80 -14.86 -3.56
CA VAL A 46 0.81 -14.75 -5.03
C VAL A 46 -0.46 -15.37 -5.64
N LEU A 47 -0.91 -16.51 -5.12
CA LEU A 47 -2.15 -17.14 -5.56
C LEU A 47 -3.34 -16.20 -5.39
N PHE A 48 -3.52 -15.60 -4.19
CA PHE A 48 -4.64 -14.69 -3.92
C PHE A 48 -4.50 -13.38 -4.69
N LEU A 49 -3.30 -12.88 -4.91
CA LEU A 49 -3.08 -11.73 -5.77
C LEU A 49 -3.61 -11.98 -7.20
N LEU A 50 -3.40 -13.17 -7.73
CA LEU A 50 -3.87 -13.54 -9.07
C LEU A 50 -5.38 -13.77 -9.14
N ILE A 51 -5.97 -14.47 -8.15
CA ILE A 51 -7.38 -14.88 -8.22
C ILE A 51 -8.36 -13.87 -7.62
N LEU A 52 -7.89 -12.94 -6.78
CA LEU A 52 -8.68 -11.87 -6.15
C LEU A 52 -8.20 -10.49 -6.60
N GLY A 53 -6.93 -10.18 -6.36
CA GLY A 53 -6.37 -8.84 -6.54
C GLY A 53 -6.44 -8.36 -7.99
N LEU A 54 -5.89 -9.14 -8.91
CA LEU A 54 -5.80 -8.79 -10.33
C LEU A 54 -7.18 -8.57 -10.99
N PRO A 55 -8.20 -9.44 -10.79
CA PRO A 55 -9.53 -9.19 -11.32
C PRO A 55 -10.19 -7.93 -10.76
N ILE A 56 -10.10 -7.68 -9.46
CA ILE A 56 -10.70 -6.50 -8.82
C ILE A 56 -10.00 -5.23 -9.30
N MET A 57 -8.67 -5.22 -9.41
CA MET A 57 -7.91 -4.11 -9.99
C MET A 57 -8.39 -3.79 -11.41
N THR A 58 -8.63 -4.82 -12.23
CA THR A 58 -9.14 -4.64 -13.58
C THR A 58 -10.54 -4.01 -13.58
N MET A 59 -11.39 -4.35 -12.59
CA MET A 59 -12.71 -3.75 -12.42
C MET A 59 -12.63 -2.28 -12.01
N GLU A 60 -11.74 -1.93 -11.08
CA GLU A 60 -11.50 -0.53 -10.71
C GLU A 60 -11.02 0.29 -11.91
N PHE A 61 -10.04 -0.20 -12.67
CA PHE A 61 -9.59 0.46 -13.90
C PHE A 61 -10.73 0.64 -14.90
N ALA A 62 -11.58 -0.37 -15.07
CA ALA A 62 -12.71 -0.31 -16.01
C ALA A 62 -13.73 0.76 -15.62
N ILE A 63 -14.10 0.86 -14.34
CA ILE A 63 -15.02 1.88 -13.83
C ILE A 63 -14.43 3.28 -14.04
N GLY A 64 -13.16 3.48 -13.74
CA GLY A 64 -12.46 4.73 -13.96
C GLY A 64 -12.43 5.11 -15.43
N ARG A 65 -12.04 4.18 -16.33
CA ARG A 65 -11.92 4.42 -17.76
C ARG A 65 -13.27 4.67 -18.43
N ALA A 66 -14.28 3.90 -18.08
CA ALA A 66 -15.62 4.06 -18.65
C ALA A 66 -16.28 5.39 -18.23
N SER A 67 -16.10 5.79 -16.97
CA SER A 67 -16.70 7.02 -16.46
C SER A 67 -15.93 8.29 -16.82
N GLN A 68 -14.60 8.21 -17.00
CA GLN A 68 -13.69 9.35 -17.12
C GLN A 68 -13.87 10.36 -15.96
N LYS A 69 -14.19 9.85 -14.74
CA LYS A 69 -14.44 10.61 -13.53
C LYS A 69 -13.61 10.07 -12.38
N SER A 70 -13.45 10.87 -11.33
CA SER A 70 -12.93 10.38 -10.06
C SER A 70 -13.91 9.39 -9.41
N PRO A 71 -13.45 8.53 -8.47
CA PRO A 71 -14.31 7.54 -7.82
C PRO A 71 -15.62 8.10 -7.27
N VAL A 72 -15.59 9.32 -6.71
CA VAL A 72 -16.75 9.98 -6.11
C VAL A 72 -17.87 10.28 -7.13
N ARG A 73 -17.55 10.40 -8.41
CA ARG A 73 -18.52 10.65 -9.50
C ARG A 73 -18.62 9.48 -10.48
N ALA A 74 -17.71 8.51 -10.43
CA ALA A 74 -17.67 7.41 -11.37
C ALA A 74 -18.93 6.54 -11.30
N TYR A 75 -19.39 6.22 -10.10
CA TYR A 75 -20.60 5.43 -9.90
C TYR A 75 -21.84 6.12 -10.44
N GLN A 76 -22.00 7.44 -10.17
CA GLN A 76 -23.14 8.23 -10.72
C GLN A 76 -23.19 8.22 -12.25
N ALA A 77 -22.03 8.17 -12.91
CA ALA A 77 -21.95 8.15 -14.36
C ALA A 77 -22.34 6.80 -14.98
N LEU A 78 -22.20 5.70 -14.21
CA LEU A 78 -22.37 4.34 -14.72
C LEU A 78 -23.55 3.58 -14.09
N GLU A 79 -24.09 4.04 -12.97
CA GLU A 79 -25.16 3.36 -12.26
C GLU A 79 -26.51 3.54 -12.98
N LYS A 80 -27.42 2.61 -12.73
CA LYS A 80 -28.79 2.68 -13.24
C LYS A 80 -29.60 3.75 -12.49
N PRO A 81 -30.54 4.43 -13.16
CA PRO A 81 -31.41 5.38 -12.50
C PRO A 81 -32.12 4.77 -11.28
N GLY A 82 -32.13 5.51 -10.16
CA GLY A 82 -32.72 5.06 -8.90
C GLY A 82 -31.88 4.14 -8.04
N SER A 83 -30.68 3.76 -8.48
CA SER A 83 -29.73 3.01 -7.64
C SER A 83 -28.95 3.95 -6.71
N LYS A 84 -28.26 3.37 -5.71
CA LYS A 84 -27.51 4.12 -4.68
C LYS A 84 -26.03 3.74 -4.64
N TRP A 85 -25.48 3.22 -5.72
CA TRP A 85 -24.08 2.81 -5.77
C TRP A 85 -23.11 3.99 -5.59
N HIS A 86 -23.52 5.20 -5.98
CA HIS A 86 -22.73 6.42 -5.81
C HIS A 86 -22.34 6.71 -4.36
N ILE A 87 -23.06 6.16 -3.36
CA ILE A 87 -22.67 6.30 -1.94
C ILE A 87 -21.26 5.75 -1.72
N HIS A 88 -20.91 4.65 -2.40
CA HIS A 88 -19.57 4.09 -2.28
C HIS A 88 -18.47 5.05 -2.74
N GLY A 89 -18.73 5.89 -3.73
CA GLY A 89 -17.77 6.90 -4.16
C GLY A 89 -17.34 7.85 -3.04
N TYR A 90 -18.29 8.26 -2.19
CA TYR A 90 -17.98 9.06 -0.99
C TYR A 90 -17.25 8.25 0.07
N LEU A 91 -17.64 6.99 0.30
CA LEU A 91 -16.95 6.10 1.22
C LEU A 91 -15.50 5.84 0.78
N ALA A 92 -15.27 5.63 -0.52
CA ALA A 92 -13.93 5.51 -1.07
C ALA A 92 -13.08 6.76 -0.82
N MET A 93 -13.67 7.96 -0.98
CA MET A 93 -12.99 9.21 -0.68
C MET A 93 -12.60 9.31 0.82
N ILE A 94 -13.51 8.97 1.73
CA ILE A 94 -13.23 8.91 3.17
C ILE A 94 -12.10 7.91 3.46
N GLY A 95 -12.14 6.73 2.83
CA GLY A 95 -11.09 5.71 2.96
C GLY A 95 -9.69 6.21 2.56
N ASN A 96 -9.59 7.08 1.54
CA ASN A 96 -8.32 7.70 1.16
C ASN A 96 -7.80 8.66 2.25
N TYR A 97 -8.67 9.44 2.88
CA TYR A 97 -8.27 10.29 4.01
C TYR A 97 -7.83 9.44 5.21
N LEU A 98 -8.61 8.43 5.58
CA LEU A 98 -8.27 7.51 6.69
C LEU A 98 -6.90 6.84 6.46
N LEU A 99 -6.65 6.35 5.23
CA LEU A 99 -5.35 5.78 4.89
C LEU A 99 -4.23 6.79 5.10
N MET A 100 -4.40 8.02 4.63
CA MET A 100 -3.35 9.03 4.70
C MET A 100 -3.14 9.59 6.10
N MET A 101 -4.08 9.47 7.04
CA MET A 101 -3.93 9.93 8.42
C MET A 101 -2.71 9.29 9.09
N PHE A 102 -2.55 7.98 8.99
CA PHE A 102 -1.38 7.29 9.55
C PHE A 102 -0.21 7.16 8.56
N TYR A 103 -0.52 6.99 7.26
CA TYR A 103 0.50 6.71 6.25
C TYR A 103 1.49 7.86 6.06
N THR A 104 1.03 9.13 6.18
CA THR A 104 1.89 10.31 6.14
C THR A 104 2.85 10.37 7.33
N THR A 105 2.40 9.92 8.51
CA THR A 105 3.23 9.80 9.72
C THR A 105 4.30 8.74 9.52
N VAL A 106 3.94 7.56 9.05
CA VAL A 106 4.89 6.47 8.76
C VAL A 106 5.90 6.87 7.68
N CYS A 107 5.45 7.55 6.62
CA CYS A 107 6.36 8.11 5.61
C CYS A 107 7.34 9.12 6.24
N GLY A 108 6.88 9.94 7.18
CA GLY A 108 7.71 10.86 7.95
C GLY A 108 8.80 10.14 8.77
N TRP A 109 8.51 8.96 9.34
CA TRP A 109 9.52 8.13 10.02
C TRP A 109 10.64 7.69 9.09
N MET A 110 10.31 7.31 7.85
CA MET A 110 11.31 6.92 6.84
C MET A 110 12.26 8.07 6.53
N LEU A 111 11.73 9.30 6.38
CA LEU A 111 12.53 10.51 6.16
C LEU A 111 13.44 10.82 7.35
N TYR A 112 12.93 10.70 8.57
CA TYR A 112 13.73 10.94 9.78
C TYR A 112 14.85 9.90 9.92
N TYR A 113 14.56 8.61 9.68
CA TYR A 113 15.57 7.56 9.71
C TYR A 113 16.62 7.68 8.61
N PHE A 114 16.20 8.15 7.42
CA PHE A 114 17.17 8.54 6.39
C PHE A 114 18.13 9.61 6.91
N TYR A 115 17.59 10.67 7.55
CA TYR A 115 18.42 11.71 8.17
C TYR A 115 19.35 11.17 9.24
N LEU A 116 18.87 10.33 10.16
CA LEU A 116 19.71 9.73 11.23
C LEU A 116 20.84 8.89 10.63
N THR A 117 20.55 8.12 9.58
CA THR A 117 21.55 7.23 8.96
C THR A 117 22.60 8.04 8.18
N VAL A 118 22.18 8.99 7.35
CA VAL A 118 23.09 9.86 6.57
C VAL A 118 23.94 10.73 7.48
N SER A 119 23.40 11.24 8.59
CA SER A 119 24.15 12.02 9.56
C SER A 119 25.19 11.19 10.35
N GLY A 120 25.14 9.86 10.24
CA GLY A 120 26.07 8.96 10.96
C GLY A 120 25.70 8.71 12.42
N ARG A 121 24.44 8.98 12.83
CA ARG A 121 23.98 8.78 14.22
C ARG A 121 24.19 7.36 14.72
N PHE A 122 24.14 6.36 13.84
CA PHE A 122 24.30 4.95 14.18
C PHE A 122 25.75 4.47 14.10
N VAL A 123 26.68 5.24 13.56
CA VAL A 123 28.08 4.84 13.42
C VAL A 123 28.73 4.70 14.80
N GLY A 124 29.15 3.48 15.15
CA GLY A 124 29.75 3.17 16.45
C GLY A 124 28.77 3.17 17.63
N ALA A 125 27.46 3.27 17.36
CA ALA A 125 26.44 3.17 18.40
C ALA A 125 26.34 1.71 18.93
N THR A 126 26.06 1.56 20.21
CA THR A 126 25.75 0.25 20.80
C THR A 126 24.38 -0.26 20.33
N GLY A 127 24.14 -1.57 20.38
CA GLY A 127 22.84 -2.14 20.05
C GLY A 127 21.69 -1.51 20.85
N GLU A 128 21.92 -1.20 22.14
CA GLU A 128 20.94 -0.51 22.99
C GLU A 128 20.63 0.92 22.50
N GLN A 129 21.64 1.66 22.07
CA GLN A 129 21.46 3.01 21.52
C GLN A 129 20.68 3.01 20.19
N VAL A 130 20.92 1.99 19.35
CA VAL A 130 20.16 1.81 18.12
C VAL A 130 18.69 1.44 18.43
N GLN A 131 18.47 0.54 19.38
CA GLN A 131 17.12 0.15 19.83
C GLN A 131 16.35 1.31 20.45
N ALA A 132 17.00 2.17 21.21
CA ALA A 132 16.38 3.33 21.86
C ALA A 132 15.96 4.42 20.86
N ALA A 133 16.56 4.48 19.66
CA ALA A 133 16.32 5.56 18.69
C ALA A 133 14.85 5.64 18.21
N PHE A 134 14.19 4.49 18.05
CA PHE A 134 12.78 4.45 17.59
C PHE A 134 11.80 4.92 18.67
N PRO A 135 11.80 4.36 19.90
CA PRO A 135 11.01 4.90 21.00
C PRO A 135 11.30 6.37 21.31
N GLU A 136 12.56 6.78 21.24
CA GLU A 136 12.96 8.19 21.43
C GLU A 136 12.33 9.10 20.38
N MET A 137 12.29 8.70 19.11
CA MET A 137 11.62 9.44 18.05
C MET A 137 10.10 9.52 18.32
N LEU A 138 9.46 8.39 18.64
CA LEU A 138 8.02 8.34 18.92
C LEU A 138 7.62 9.22 20.10
N GLY A 139 8.50 9.36 21.11
CA GLY A 139 8.32 10.26 22.25
C GLY A 139 8.51 11.75 21.94
N LYS A 140 8.91 12.13 20.71
CA LYS A 140 9.16 13.53 20.30
C LYS A 140 8.06 14.05 19.36
N PRO A 141 6.94 14.58 19.88
CA PRO A 141 5.80 15.02 19.06
C PRO A 141 6.18 16.07 18.02
N VAL A 142 7.07 16.99 18.34
CA VAL A 142 7.51 18.04 17.41
C VAL A 142 8.25 17.47 16.21
N VAL A 143 9.17 16.54 16.42
CA VAL A 143 9.95 15.91 15.34
C VAL A 143 9.01 15.12 14.42
N MET A 144 8.13 14.30 14.99
CA MET A 144 7.14 13.53 14.24
C MET A 144 6.22 14.45 13.43
N THR A 145 5.71 15.53 14.07
CA THR A 145 4.84 16.49 13.36
C THR A 145 5.56 17.18 12.21
N VAL A 146 6.79 17.64 12.40
CA VAL A 146 7.57 18.31 11.34
C VAL A 146 7.79 17.36 10.15
N CYS A 147 8.16 16.11 10.41
CA CYS A 147 8.35 15.11 9.34
C CYS A 147 7.04 14.80 8.61
N MET A 148 5.94 14.61 9.33
CA MET A 148 4.61 14.39 8.74
C MET A 148 4.16 15.61 7.91
N VAL A 149 4.29 16.83 8.44
CA VAL A 149 3.96 18.08 7.73
C VAL A 149 4.80 18.23 6.45
N ALA A 150 6.09 17.90 6.50
CA ALA A 150 6.94 17.91 5.31
C ALA A 150 6.42 16.97 4.21
N VAL A 151 6.04 15.73 4.57
CA VAL A 151 5.44 14.76 3.65
C VAL A 151 4.16 15.33 3.03
N VAL A 152 3.26 15.86 3.84
CA VAL A 152 1.97 16.40 3.38
C VAL A 152 2.16 17.58 2.44
N VAL A 153 2.98 18.55 2.84
CA VAL A 153 3.22 19.79 2.06
C VAL A 153 3.90 19.44 0.73
N ILE A 154 4.98 18.66 0.75
CA ILE A 154 5.71 18.30 -0.47
C ILE A 154 4.81 17.48 -1.40
N GLY A 155 4.04 16.52 -0.87
CA GLY A 155 3.14 15.68 -1.64
C GLY A 155 2.06 16.47 -2.38
N PHE A 156 1.31 17.31 -1.69
CA PHE A 156 0.28 18.16 -2.34
C PHE A 156 0.90 19.23 -3.24
N MET A 157 2.07 19.77 -2.91
CA MET A 157 2.78 20.71 -3.76
C MET A 157 3.13 20.07 -5.11
N ILE A 158 3.70 18.86 -5.12
CA ILE A 158 4.00 18.12 -6.36
C ILE A 158 2.72 17.91 -7.18
N ASN A 159 1.65 17.45 -6.54
CA ASN A 159 0.37 17.23 -7.21
C ASN A 159 -0.26 18.53 -7.74
N SER A 160 0.02 19.68 -7.13
CA SER A 160 -0.49 20.98 -7.59
C SER A 160 0.05 21.41 -8.97
N PHE A 161 1.22 20.87 -9.38
CA PHE A 161 1.81 21.14 -10.71
C PHE A 161 1.14 20.37 -11.85
N GLY A 162 0.12 19.55 -11.58
CA GLY A 162 -0.64 18.80 -12.58
C GLY A 162 -0.18 17.35 -12.75
N LEU A 163 -0.94 16.62 -13.55
CA LEU A 163 -0.76 15.18 -13.71
C LEU A 163 0.58 14.86 -14.41
N GLN A 164 0.85 15.47 -15.57
CA GLN A 164 2.06 15.18 -16.36
C GLN A 164 3.31 15.89 -15.83
N GLY A 165 3.19 17.18 -15.49
CA GLY A 165 4.32 18.02 -15.07
C GLY A 165 4.80 17.76 -13.64
N GLY A 166 3.89 17.38 -12.75
CA GLY A 166 4.17 17.06 -11.35
C GLY A 166 4.22 15.57 -11.09
N LEU A 167 3.05 14.97 -10.94
CA LEU A 167 2.88 13.61 -10.45
C LEU A 167 3.60 12.56 -11.32
N GLU A 168 3.31 12.49 -12.63
CA GLU A 168 3.89 11.47 -13.52
C GLU A 168 5.41 11.58 -13.60
N ARG A 169 5.93 12.82 -13.73
CA ARG A 169 7.37 13.05 -13.86
C ARG A 169 8.12 12.63 -12.59
N VAL A 170 7.65 13.08 -11.44
CA VAL A 170 8.31 12.79 -10.16
C VAL A 170 8.22 11.29 -9.83
N THR A 171 7.03 10.68 -9.98
CA THR A 171 6.85 9.24 -9.71
C THR A 171 7.70 8.38 -10.63
N LYS A 172 7.82 8.71 -11.92
CA LYS A 172 8.72 7.98 -12.84
C LYS A 172 10.17 7.95 -12.34
N VAL A 173 10.71 9.13 -12.00
CA VAL A 173 12.10 9.22 -11.53
C VAL A 173 12.27 8.45 -10.22
N MET A 174 11.36 8.64 -9.27
CA MET A 174 11.40 7.94 -7.99
C MET A 174 11.35 6.43 -8.16
N MET A 175 10.44 5.92 -8.99
CA MET A 175 10.27 4.48 -9.21
C MET A 175 11.49 3.85 -9.88
N ILE A 176 12.12 4.52 -10.85
CA ILE A 176 13.33 4.01 -11.49
C ILE A 176 14.49 3.95 -10.49
N ILE A 177 14.68 5.01 -9.69
CA ILE A 177 15.71 5.04 -8.65
C ILE A 177 15.44 3.97 -7.59
N LEU A 178 14.19 3.83 -7.14
CA LEU A 178 13.75 2.81 -6.18
C LEU A 178 14.11 1.40 -6.68
N LEU A 179 13.74 1.06 -7.91
CA LEU A 179 14.02 -0.26 -8.50
C LEU A 179 15.53 -0.51 -8.61
N ALA A 180 16.32 0.51 -8.98
CA ALA A 180 17.77 0.39 -9.05
C ALA A 180 18.40 0.15 -7.67
N ILE A 181 18.02 0.95 -6.66
CA ILE A 181 18.54 0.82 -5.30
C ILE A 181 18.19 -0.55 -4.72
N MET A 182 16.96 -1.03 -4.87
CA MET A 182 16.54 -2.29 -4.29
C MET A 182 17.27 -3.50 -4.90
N VAL A 183 17.58 -3.47 -6.20
CA VAL A 183 18.40 -4.54 -6.82
C VAL A 183 19.80 -4.55 -6.23
N VAL A 184 20.42 -3.38 -6.05
CA VAL A 184 21.76 -3.26 -5.42
C VAL A 184 21.73 -3.76 -3.98
N LEU A 185 20.71 -3.38 -3.20
CA LEU A 185 20.53 -3.84 -1.81
C LEU A 185 20.33 -5.36 -1.73
N ALA A 186 19.50 -5.92 -2.64
CA ALA A 186 19.24 -7.37 -2.67
C ALA A 186 20.50 -8.16 -3.00
N ILE A 187 21.30 -7.72 -3.98
CA ILE A 187 22.58 -8.35 -4.32
C ILE A 187 23.51 -8.31 -3.10
N ASN A 188 23.64 -7.16 -2.45
CA ASN A 188 24.47 -7.03 -1.26
C ASN A 188 24.02 -7.98 -0.13
N SER A 189 22.71 -8.06 0.13
CA SER A 189 22.15 -8.91 1.19
C SER A 189 22.37 -10.41 0.91
N ILE A 190 22.15 -10.84 -0.35
CA ILE A 190 22.36 -12.22 -0.78
C ILE A 190 23.85 -12.62 -0.70
N MET A 191 24.75 -11.69 -0.99
CA MET A 191 26.21 -11.94 -0.93
C MET A 191 26.77 -11.89 0.49
N THR A 192 25.98 -11.51 1.50
CA THR A 192 26.42 -11.50 2.90
C THR A 192 26.64 -12.93 3.39
N GLU A 193 27.74 -13.17 4.08
CA GLU A 193 28.08 -14.48 4.66
C GLU A 193 26.99 -14.89 5.67
N GLY A 194 26.52 -16.14 5.61
CA GLY A 194 25.40 -16.63 6.44
C GLY A 194 23.99 -16.39 5.89
N SER A 195 23.84 -15.74 4.72
CA SER A 195 22.54 -15.42 4.10
C SER A 195 21.71 -16.64 3.65
N GLY A 196 22.35 -17.81 3.48
CA GLY A 196 21.74 -19.01 2.87
C GLY A 196 20.50 -19.53 3.61
N GLU A 197 20.49 -19.49 4.94
CA GLU A 197 19.32 -19.91 5.73
C GLU A 197 18.14 -18.96 5.53
N GLY A 198 18.38 -17.66 5.46
CA GLY A 198 17.35 -16.65 5.18
C GLY A 198 16.75 -16.82 3.79
N LEU A 199 17.58 -17.12 2.78
CA LEU A 199 17.11 -17.45 1.44
C LEU A 199 16.25 -18.72 1.43
N ARG A 200 16.67 -19.76 2.14
CA ARG A 200 15.92 -21.01 2.26
C ARG A 200 14.58 -20.77 2.97
N PHE A 201 14.56 -20.03 4.07
CA PHE A 201 13.34 -19.67 4.78
C PHE A 201 12.34 -18.95 3.86
N TYR A 202 12.83 -18.01 3.08
CA TYR A 202 11.99 -17.14 2.24
C TYR A 202 11.52 -17.81 0.94
N LEU A 203 12.40 -18.57 0.28
CA LEU A 203 12.13 -19.10 -1.07
C LEU A 203 11.55 -20.50 -1.08
N ILE A 204 11.81 -21.31 -0.04
CA ILE A 204 11.37 -22.70 0.00
C ILE A 204 10.10 -22.80 0.85
N PRO A 205 8.94 -23.16 0.23
CA PRO A 205 7.71 -23.39 0.97
C PRO A 205 7.87 -24.55 1.96
N ASP A 206 7.47 -24.31 3.20
CA ASP A 206 7.50 -25.29 4.29
C ASP A 206 6.10 -25.45 4.87
N LEU A 207 5.46 -26.59 4.59
CA LEU A 207 4.12 -26.91 5.08
C LEU A 207 4.10 -27.17 6.59
N GLY A 208 5.20 -27.63 7.18
CA GLY A 208 5.33 -27.82 8.63
C GLY A 208 5.20 -26.49 9.37
N ARG A 209 5.95 -25.46 8.95
CA ARG A 209 5.84 -24.10 9.51
C ARG A 209 4.45 -23.50 9.29
N MET A 210 3.84 -23.76 8.11
CA MET A 210 2.47 -23.30 7.84
C MET A 210 1.46 -23.94 8.82
N GLN A 211 1.64 -25.22 9.20
CA GLN A 211 0.80 -25.89 10.19
C GLN A 211 1.00 -25.32 11.60
N GLU A 212 2.24 -25.05 11.99
CA GLU A 212 2.58 -24.42 13.29
C GLU A 212 1.94 -23.05 13.44
N CYS A 213 1.92 -22.23 12.37
CA CYS A 213 1.25 -20.92 12.38
C CYS A 213 -0.28 -21.00 12.28
N GLY A 214 -0.83 -22.18 11.97
CA GLY A 214 -2.25 -22.41 11.68
C GLY A 214 -2.61 -22.07 10.24
N ILE A 215 -2.92 -23.09 9.44
CA ILE A 215 -3.20 -22.97 8.00
C ILE A 215 -4.26 -21.89 7.69
N ALA A 216 -5.34 -21.84 8.47
CA ALA A 216 -6.41 -20.85 8.29
C ALA A 216 -5.89 -19.41 8.49
N ASN A 217 -5.04 -19.18 9.48
CA ASN A 217 -4.46 -17.87 9.75
C ASN A 217 -3.54 -17.42 8.59
N VAL A 218 -2.70 -18.34 8.08
CA VAL A 218 -1.82 -18.08 6.94
C VAL A 218 -2.62 -17.70 5.70
N ILE A 219 -3.71 -18.44 5.40
CA ILE A 219 -4.57 -18.18 4.26
C ILE A 219 -5.25 -16.80 4.39
N VAL A 220 -5.85 -16.49 5.54
CA VAL A 220 -6.52 -15.20 5.76
C VAL A 220 -5.53 -14.04 5.71
N ALA A 221 -4.35 -14.20 6.32
CA ALA A 221 -3.29 -13.20 6.27
C ALA A 221 -2.81 -12.95 4.83
N ALA A 222 -2.64 -13.99 4.02
CA ALA A 222 -2.25 -13.88 2.62
C ALA A 222 -3.33 -13.20 1.76
N MET A 223 -4.62 -13.51 1.99
CA MET A 223 -5.74 -12.81 1.35
C MET A 223 -5.77 -11.32 1.70
N ASN A 224 -5.65 -10.98 2.98
CA ASN A 224 -5.60 -9.58 3.44
C ASN A 224 -4.43 -8.83 2.79
N GLN A 225 -3.26 -9.44 2.74
CA GLN A 225 -2.09 -8.83 2.11
C GLN A 225 -2.30 -8.58 0.62
N ALA A 226 -2.99 -9.47 -0.10
CA ALA A 226 -3.29 -9.31 -1.53
C ALA A 226 -4.20 -8.10 -1.81
N PHE A 227 -5.14 -7.77 -0.91
CA PHE A 227 -5.95 -6.55 -1.03
C PHE A 227 -5.16 -5.30 -0.66
N PHE A 228 -4.39 -5.37 0.41
CA PHE A 228 -3.64 -4.23 0.93
C PHE A 228 -2.56 -3.79 -0.05
N THR A 229 -1.77 -4.72 -0.60
CA THR A 229 -0.63 -4.40 -1.47
C THR A 229 -1.06 -3.63 -2.73
N LEU A 230 -2.22 -3.95 -3.31
CA LEU A 230 -2.73 -3.31 -4.52
C LEU A 230 -3.58 -2.06 -4.25
N SER A 231 -3.74 -1.64 -2.98
CA SER A 231 -4.56 -0.50 -2.57
C SER A 231 -6.00 -0.53 -3.14
N LEU A 232 -6.62 -1.74 -3.16
CA LEU A 232 -7.94 -1.96 -3.74
C LEU A 232 -9.06 -1.50 -2.80
N GLY A 233 -10.20 -1.11 -3.37
CA GLY A 233 -11.42 -0.76 -2.63
C GLY A 233 -11.60 0.72 -2.33
N ILE A 234 -10.53 1.52 -2.32
CA ILE A 234 -10.60 2.98 -2.09
C ILE A 234 -10.60 3.80 -3.39
N GLY A 235 -10.68 3.13 -4.54
CA GLY A 235 -10.74 3.79 -5.85
C GLY A 235 -9.42 4.36 -6.34
N ALA A 236 -8.30 3.96 -5.74
CA ALA A 236 -6.97 4.39 -6.18
C ALA A 236 -6.68 3.93 -7.62
N MET A 237 -7.06 2.70 -7.96
CA MET A 237 -6.91 2.20 -9.33
C MET A 237 -7.97 2.80 -10.26
N ALA A 238 -9.17 3.13 -9.78
CA ALA A 238 -10.19 3.78 -10.58
C ALA A 238 -9.78 5.19 -11.04
N ILE A 239 -9.10 5.98 -10.18
CA ILE A 239 -8.62 7.29 -10.62
C ILE A 239 -7.61 7.16 -11.77
N PHE A 240 -6.65 6.21 -11.68
CA PHE A 240 -5.69 5.99 -12.75
C PHE A 240 -6.36 5.43 -14.01
N GLY A 241 -7.34 4.55 -13.87
CA GLY A 241 -8.20 4.11 -14.97
C GLY A 241 -8.84 5.28 -15.72
N SER A 242 -9.23 6.35 -15.02
CA SER A 242 -9.83 7.53 -15.65
C SER A 242 -8.86 8.36 -16.50
N TYR A 243 -7.56 8.12 -16.39
CA TYR A 243 -6.51 8.85 -17.11
C TYR A 243 -6.00 8.12 -18.35
N ILE A 244 -6.41 6.86 -18.58
CA ILE A 244 -5.97 6.07 -19.72
C ILE A 244 -7.00 6.04 -20.84
N GLY A 245 -6.49 5.90 -22.08
CA GLY A 245 -7.31 5.75 -23.27
C GLY A 245 -7.73 4.30 -23.53
N LYS A 246 -8.55 4.11 -24.56
CA LYS A 246 -9.16 2.82 -24.95
C LYS A 246 -8.29 1.96 -25.88
N GLY A 247 -7.04 2.33 -26.13
CA GLY A 247 -6.15 1.61 -27.05
C GLY A 247 -5.66 0.25 -26.55
N ARG A 248 -5.82 -0.05 -25.26
CA ARG A 248 -5.33 -1.27 -24.62
C ARG A 248 -6.39 -1.93 -23.74
N ALA A 249 -6.40 -3.28 -23.74
CA ALA A 249 -7.19 -4.07 -22.82
C ALA A 249 -6.66 -3.96 -21.39
N LEU A 250 -7.57 -3.81 -20.41
CA LEU A 250 -7.21 -3.44 -19.04
C LEU A 250 -6.53 -4.56 -18.26
N LEU A 251 -6.87 -5.84 -18.53
CA LEU A 251 -6.23 -6.95 -17.83
C LEU A 251 -4.70 -6.96 -18.04
N GLY A 252 -4.24 -6.67 -19.26
CA GLY A 252 -2.81 -6.59 -19.54
C GLY A 252 -2.11 -5.47 -18.77
N GLU A 253 -2.76 -4.34 -18.60
CA GLU A 253 -2.23 -3.21 -17.81
C GLU A 253 -2.22 -3.56 -16.29
N ALA A 254 -3.28 -4.21 -15.80
CA ALA A 254 -3.35 -4.70 -14.42
C ALA A 254 -2.24 -5.73 -14.12
N VAL A 255 -1.97 -6.65 -15.05
CA VAL A 255 -0.88 -7.63 -14.94
C VAL A 255 0.48 -6.93 -14.84
N ASN A 256 0.74 -5.90 -15.65
CA ASN A 256 2.00 -5.16 -15.58
C ASN A 256 2.20 -4.48 -14.21
N VAL A 257 1.13 -3.89 -13.66
CA VAL A 257 1.16 -3.29 -12.33
C VAL A 257 1.41 -4.34 -11.26
N ALA A 258 0.69 -5.47 -11.30
CA ALA A 258 0.84 -6.57 -10.34
C ALA A 258 2.24 -7.21 -10.40
N ILE A 259 2.84 -7.35 -11.59
CA ILE A 259 4.22 -7.84 -11.75
C ILE A 259 5.22 -6.90 -11.06
N LEU A 260 5.10 -5.59 -11.26
CA LEU A 260 5.98 -4.61 -10.60
C LEU A 260 5.79 -4.62 -9.08
N ASP A 261 4.54 -4.65 -8.61
CA ASP A 261 4.20 -4.73 -7.21
C ASP A 261 4.81 -5.97 -6.53
N THR A 262 4.58 -7.13 -7.14
CA THR A 262 5.11 -8.42 -6.66
C THR A 262 6.64 -8.45 -6.73
N PHE A 263 7.24 -7.89 -7.77
CA PHE A 263 8.71 -7.80 -7.90
C PHE A 263 9.30 -6.99 -6.73
N VAL A 264 8.69 -5.87 -6.36
CA VAL A 264 9.16 -5.05 -5.24
C VAL A 264 8.96 -5.77 -3.91
N ALA A 265 7.78 -6.36 -3.66
CA ALA A 265 7.51 -7.13 -2.45
C ALA A 265 8.51 -8.31 -2.30
N PHE A 266 8.71 -9.06 -3.40
CA PHE A 266 9.61 -10.19 -3.43
C PHE A 266 11.07 -9.78 -3.20
N THR A 267 11.53 -8.70 -3.85
CA THR A 267 12.90 -8.22 -3.69
C THR A 267 13.13 -7.61 -2.30
N ALA A 268 12.11 -6.98 -1.69
CA ALA A 268 12.19 -6.53 -0.30
C ALA A 268 12.45 -7.71 0.66
N GLY A 269 11.81 -8.85 0.44
CA GLY A 269 12.13 -10.09 1.16
C GLY A 269 13.58 -10.56 0.95
N LEU A 270 14.10 -10.48 -0.29
CA LEU A 270 15.51 -10.80 -0.58
C LEU A 270 16.50 -9.83 0.05
N ILE A 271 16.09 -8.61 0.39
CA ILE A 271 16.91 -7.67 1.16
C ILE A 271 16.90 -8.04 2.64
N ILE A 272 15.72 -8.33 3.20
CA ILE A 272 15.50 -8.42 4.63
C ILE A 272 15.89 -9.78 5.20
N PHE A 273 15.37 -10.89 4.64
CA PHE A 273 15.55 -12.23 5.22
C PHE A 273 17.00 -12.69 5.24
N PRO A 274 17.77 -12.58 4.13
CA PRO A 274 19.17 -12.96 4.14
C PRO A 274 19.97 -12.17 5.18
N ALA A 275 19.72 -10.86 5.31
CA ALA A 275 20.37 -10.01 6.29
C ALA A 275 19.99 -10.41 7.73
N CYS A 276 18.70 -10.63 8.03
CA CYS A 276 18.26 -11.03 9.38
C CYS A 276 18.93 -12.34 9.82
N PHE A 277 18.91 -13.36 8.97
CA PHE A 277 19.49 -14.67 9.32
C PHE A 277 21.01 -14.63 9.41
N ALA A 278 21.71 -13.87 8.54
CA ALA A 278 23.15 -13.69 8.61
C ALA A 278 23.60 -13.06 9.94
N PHE A 279 22.78 -12.22 10.54
CA PHE A 279 23.06 -11.57 11.82
C PHE A 279 22.31 -12.18 13.02
N GLY A 280 21.63 -13.33 12.84
CA GLY A 280 20.97 -14.08 13.92
C GLY A 280 19.77 -13.35 14.53
N VAL A 281 19.04 -12.54 13.74
CA VAL A 281 17.90 -11.74 14.20
C VAL A 281 16.58 -12.31 13.63
N ALA A 282 15.57 -12.42 14.51
CA ALA A 282 14.25 -12.90 14.10
C ALA A 282 13.53 -11.88 13.18
N PRO A 283 12.95 -12.34 12.04
CA PRO A 283 12.34 -11.45 11.05
C PRO A 283 10.88 -11.10 11.35
N ASP A 284 10.36 -11.40 12.54
CA ASP A 284 8.92 -11.31 12.92
C ASP A 284 8.57 -10.11 13.81
N SER A 285 9.47 -9.14 13.95
CA SER A 285 9.38 -8.08 14.97
C SER A 285 8.52 -6.84 14.58
N GLY A 286 7.69 -6.91 13.53
CA GLY A 286 6.83 -5.79 13.12
C GLY A 286 7.60 -4.51 12.73
N PRO A 287 7.20 -3.30 13.23
CA PRO A 287 7.93 -2.05 12.99
C PRO A 287 9.38 -2.10 13.43
N ASN A 288 9.67 -2.82 14.49
CA ASN A 288 11.02 -2.97 15.02
C ASN A 288 11.98 -3.61 14.01
N LEU A 289 11.48 -4.46 13.10
CA LEU A 289 12.29 -5.03 12.03
C LEU A 289 13.02 -3.95 11.22
N ILE A 290 12.30 -2.89 10.84
CA ILE A 290 12.82 -1.83 9.97
C ILE A 290 13.55 -0.75 10.76
N PHE A 291 13.01 -0.35 11.91
CA PHE A 291 13.52 0.82 12.65
C PHE A 291 14.50 0.48 13.76
N VAL A 292 14.59 -0.79 14.14
CA VAL A 292 15.50 -1.27 15.18
C VAL A 292 16.49 -2.30 14.64
N THR A 293 15.95 -3.38 14.05
CA THR A 293 16.74 -4.54 13.62
C THR A 293 17.68 -4.20 12.47
N LEU A 294 17.16 -3.67 11.37
CA LEU A 294 17.95 -3.35 10.18
C LEU A 294 18.99 -2.25 10.44
N PRO A 295 18.71 -1.14 11.14
CA PRO A 295 19.75 -0.19 11.53
C PRO A 295 20.87 -0.81 12.35
N ASN A 296 20.55 -1.75 13.24
CA ASN A 296 21.54 -2.48 14.02
C ASN A 296 22.42 -3.38 13.12
N ILE A 297 21.81 -4.09 12.17
CA ILE A 297 22.53 -4.88 11.16
C ILE A 297 23.47 -3.97 10.35
N PHE A 298 22.97 -2.86 9.81
CA PHE A 298 23.80 -1.93 9.04
C PHE A 298 24.96 -1.37 9.86
N ASN A 299 24.78 -1.12 11.16
CA ASN A 299 25.84 -0.63 12.02
C ASN A 299 27.03 -1.62 12.15
N HIS A 300 26.78 -2.92 12.00
CA HIS A 300 27.82 -3.96 12.04
C HIS A 300 28.40 -4.30 10.66
N MET A 301 27.83 -3.79 9.57
CA MET A 301 28.28 -4.04 8.20
C MET A 301 29.40 -3.08 7.78
N ALA A 302 30.33 -3.55 6.95
CA ALA A 302 31.22 -2.68 6.21
C ALA A 302 30.43 -1.70 5.34
N LEU A 303 30.75 -0.39 5.40
CA LEU A 303 29.99 0.68 4.74
C LEU A 303 28.51 0.76 5.18
N GLY A 304 28.19 0.36 6.39
CA GLY A 304 26.82 0.29 6.90
C GLY A 304 26.05 1.62 6.82
N ARG A 305 26.74 2.76 6.97
CA ARG A 305 26.15 4.09 6.73
C ARG A 305 25.63 4.24 5.30
N LEU A 306 26.37 3.74 4.31
CA LEU A 306 25.93 3.78 2.90
C LEU A 306 24.72 2.87 2.69
N TRP A 307 24.80 1.61 3.12
CA TRP A 307 23.73 0.62 2.95
C TRP A 307 22.44 1.05 3.65
N GLY A 308 22.55 1.52 4.89
CA GLY A 308 21.41 2.02 5.64
C GLY A 308 20.81 3.27 5.01
N SER A 309 21.62 4.19 4.49
CA SER A 309 21.12 5.38 3.77
C SER A 309 20.37 5.01 2.50
N LEU A 310 20.92 4.10 1.68
CA LEU A 310 20.26 3.59 0.48
C LEU A 310 18.95 2.88 0.82
N PHE A 311 18.95 2.07 1.90
CA PHE A 311 17.74 1.39 2.36
C PHE A 311 16.65 2.38 2.75
N PHE A 312 16.94 3.41 3.55
CA PHE A 312 15.92 4.39 3.94
C PHE A 312 15.50 5.33 2.81
N VAL A 313 16.34 5.60 1.80
CA VAL A 313 15.91 6.26 0.55
C VAL A 313 14.92 5.37 -0.20
N PHE A 314 15.23 4.09 -0.35
CA PHE A 314 14.32 3.11 -0.96
C PHE A 314 12.98 3.09 -0.24
N MET A 315 12.97 2.97 1.09
CA MET A 315 11.77 2.96 1.93
C MET A 315 10.97 4.26 1.80
N ALA A 316 11.64 5.41 1.86
CA ALA A 316 11.01 6.72 1.72
C ALA A 316 10.37 6.90 0.33
N PHE A 317 11.03 6.46 -0.73
CA PHE A 317 10.48 6.54 -2.09
C PHE A 317 9.28 5.61 -2.27
N ALA A 318 9.33 4.39 -1.73
CA ALA A 318 8.20 3.47 -1.74
C ALA A 318 6.99 4.06 -1.01
N ALA A 319 7.18 4.58 0.20
CA ALA A 319 6.10 5.22 0.95
C ALA A 319 5.57 6.48 0.25
N PHE A 320 6.46 7.35 -0.23
CA PHE A 320 6.08 8.63 -0.82
C PHE A 320 5.40 8.50 -2.18
N SER A 321 5.71 7.46 -2.98
CA SER A 321 5.00 7.20 -4.24
C SER A 321 3.51 6.90 -4.02
N THR A 322 3.18 6.14 -2.98
CA THR A 322 1.79 5.90 -2.56
C THR A 322 1.12 7.17 -2.06
N VAL A 323 1.82 7.99 -1.25
CA VAL A 323 1.30 9.30 -0.79
C VAL A 323 0.92 10.17 -1.98
N LEU A 324 1.79 10.31 -2.98
CA LEU A 324 1.52 11.10 -4.18
C LEU A 324 0.28 10.59 -4.94
N ALA A 325 0.18 9.29 -5.09
CA ALA A 325 -0.91 8.65 -5.82
C ALA A 325 -2.27 8.81 -5.12
N VAL A 326 -2.32 8.62 -3.80
CA VAL A 326 -3.54 8.78 -3.01
C VAL A 326 -3.93 10.25 -2.87
N PHE A 327 -2.96 11.17 -2.76
CA PHE A 327 -3.24 12.60 -2.78
C PHE A 327 -3.85 13.05 -4.11
N GLU A 328 -3.42 12.48 -5.24
CA GLU A 328 -4.07 12.72 -6.54
C GLU A 328 -5.52 12.25 -6.54
N ASN A 329 -5.80 11.08 -5.95
CA ASN A 329 -7.16 10.59 -5.83
C ASN A 329 -8.03 11.54 -4.99
N ILE A 330 -7.55 11.97 -3.82
CA ILE A 330 -8.23 12.96 -2.97
C ILE A 330 -8.47 14.26 -3.73
N MET A 331 -7.44 14.82 -4.38
CA MET A 331 -7.54 16.07 -5.13
C MET A 331 -8.57 15.96 -6.26
N SER A 332 -8.52 14.88 -7.02
CA SER A 332 -9.45 14.65 -8.13
C SER A 332 -10.90 14.50 -7.65
N CYS A 333 -11.12 13.81 -6.53
CA CYS A 333 -12.45 13.73 -5.91
C CYS A 333 -12.94 15.12 -5.47
N CYS A 334 -12.10 15.90 -4.79
CA CYS A 334 -12.42 17.26 -4.36
C CYS A 334 -12.74 18.17 -5.55
N MET A 335 -11.92 18.13 -6.61
CA MET A 335 -12.15 18.94 -7.82
C MET A 335 -13.46 18.56 -8.53
N ASP A 336 -13.75 17.26 -8.65
CA ASP A 336 -15.00 16.80 -9.28
C ASP A 336 -16.26 17.17 -8.46
N LEU A 337 -16.14 17.28 -7.13
CA LEU A 337 -17.26 17.68 -6.26
C LEU A 337 -17.47 19.19 -6.22
N THR A 338 -16.38 19.97 -6.14
CA THR A 338 -16.45 21.41 -5.83
C THR A 338 -16.24 22.32 -7.04
N GLY A 339 -15.63 21.79 -8.11
CA GLY A 339 -15.21 22.59 -9.26
C GLY A 339 -13.98 23.50 -8.98
N TRP A 340 -13.31 23.33 -7.85
CA TRP A 340 -12.15 24.16 -7.48
C TRP A 340 -10.95 23.89 -8.40
N SER A 341 -10.09 24.90 -8.53
CA SER A 341 -8.82 24.74 -9.23
C SER A 341 -7.88 23.82 -8.45
N ARG A 342 -6.98 23.14 -9.16
CA ARG A 342 -5.98 22.21 -8.58
C ARG A 342 -5.15 22.85 -7.46
N LYS A 343 -4.69 24.10 -7.63
CA LYS A 343 -3.92 24.82 -6.60
C LYS A 343 -4.74 25.11 -5.34
N LYS A 344 -6.01 25.54 -5.49
CA LYS A 344 -6.91 25.80 -4.35
C LYS A 344 -7.20 24.49 -3.62
N THR A 345 -7.46 23.42 -4.35
CA THR A 345 -7.71 22.10 -3.77
C THR A 345 -6.49 21.60 -2.98
N ALA A 346 -5.28 21.74 -3.53
CA ALA A 346 -4.04 21.36 -2.83
C ALA A 346 -3.88 22.16 -1.52
N ALA A 347 -4.04 23.48 -1.55
CA ALA A 347 -3.88 24.33 -0.37
C ALA A 347 -4.85 23.96 0.77
N ILE A 348 -6.12 23.71 0.44
CA ILE A 348 -7.12 23.29 1.43
C ILE A 348 -6.80 21.90 1.99
N ASN A 349 -6.42 20.96 1.12
CA ASN A 349 -6.11 19.59 1.55
C ASN A 349 -4.80 19.50 2.34
N ILE A 350 -3.82 20.39 2.15
CA ILE A 350 -2.65 20.49 3.03
C ILE A 350 -3.10 20.72 4.47
N VAL A 351 -3.92 21.75 4.70
CA VAL A 351 -4.39 22.09 6.05
C VAL A 351 -5.22 20.95 6.63
N LEU A 352 -6.18 20.45 5.85
CA LEU A 352 -7.07 19.37 6.29
C LEU A 352 -6.28 18.09 6.63
N MET A 353 -5.32 17.68 5.78
CA MET A 353 -4.54 16.47 6.00
C MET A 353 -3.61 16.59 7.21
N ILE A 354 -2.99 17.75 7.42
CA ILE A 354 -2.18 18.00 8.62
C ILE A 354 -3.04 17.81 9.88
N LEU A 355 -4.22 18.42 9.92
CA LEU A 355 -5.13 18.30 11.07
C LEU A 355 -5.59 16.86 11.30
N LEU A 356 -5.92 16.14 10.23
CA LEU A 356 -6.37 14.75 10.30
C LEU A 356 -5.24 13.77 10.67
N SER A 357 -3.98 14.06 10.35
CA SER A 357 -2.84 13.20 10.68
C SER A 357 -2.27 13.46 12.09
N LEU A 358 -2.61 14.57 12.73
CA LEU A 358 -2.15 14.89 14.10
C LEU A 358 -2.54 13.81 15.13
N PRO A 359 -3.76 13.24 15.14
CA PRO A 359 -4.12 12.19 16.08
C PRO A 359 -3.16 11.00 16.05
N CYS A 360 -2.74 10.55 14.86
CA CYS A 360 -1.75 9.49 14.71
C CYS A 360 -0.42 9.85 15.38
N VAL A 361 0.11 11.05 15.12
CA VAL A 361 1.36 11.54 15.74
C VAL A 361 1.22 11.59 17.26
N LEU A 362 0.13 12.15 17.77
CA LEU A 362 -0.10 12.33 19.21
C LEU A 362 -0.37 11.02 19.94
N GLY A 363 -0.88 10.02 19.25
CA GLY A 363 -1.16 8.70 19.81
C GLY A 363 0.06 7.97 20.39
N PHE A 364 1.26 8.32 19.95
CA PHE A 364 2.52 7.72 20.45
C PHE A 364 3.10 8.45 21.67
N ASN A 365 2.59 9.63 22.01
CA ASN A 365 3.15 10.48 23.06
C ASN A 365 2.07 11.14 23.93
N VAL A 366 1.51 12.28 23.51
CA VAL A 366 0.54 13.06 24.31
C VAL A 366 -0.74 12.25 24.59
N TRP A 367 -1.19 11.43 23.63
CA TRP A 367 -2.40 10.59 23.72
C TRP A 367 -2.07 9.09 23.90
N SER A 368 -0.89 8.75 24.40
CA SER A 368 -0.46 7.35 24.62
C SER A 368 -1.39 6.55 25.58
N GLY A 369 -2.21 7.25 26.37
CA GLY A 369 -3.26 6.63 27.16
C GLY A 369 -4.50 6.18 26.37
N PHE A 370 -4.67 6.58 25.12
CA PHE A 370 -5.72 6.11 24.24
C PHE A 370 -5.32 4.78 23.59
N GLN A 371 -5.86 3.70 24.12
CA GLN A 371 -5.53 2.31 23.74
C GLN A 371 -6.78 1.57 23.25
N PRO A 372 -7.19 1.77 21.98
CA PRO A 372 -8.50 1.32 21.46
C PRO A 372 -8.69 -0.18 21.45
N PHE A 373 -7.59 -0.97 21.39
CA PHE A 373 -7.63 -2.44 21.36
C PHE A 373 -6.99 -3.07 22.60
N GLY A 374 -6.82 -2.32 23.68
CA GLY A 374 -6.17 -2.77 24.91
C GLY A 374 -4.71 -2.33 25.02
N ALA A 375 -4.03 -2.82 26.06
CA ALA A 375 -2.68 -2.40 26.43
C ALA A 375 -1.68 -2.51 25.27
N GLY A 376 -0.96 -1.41 25.01
CA GLY A 376 0.05 -1.32 23.96
C GLY A 376 -0.47 -0.88 22.58
N SER A 377 -1.79 -0.81 22.38
CA SER A 377 -2.37 -0.26 21.15
C SER A 377 -2.39 1.27 21.15
N ASN A 378 -2.47 1.87 19.98
CA ASN A 378 -2.45 3.32 19.79
C ASN A 378 -3.38 3.77 18.64
N VAL A 379 -3.38 5.05 18.31
CA VAL A 379 -4.22 5.62 17.25
C VAL A 379 -3.91 5.02 15.88
N LEU A 380 -2.61 4.79 15.57
CA LEU A 380 -2.21 4.18 14.28
C LEU A 380 -2.82 2.79 14.11
N ASP A 381 -2.85 1.98 15.18
CA ASP A 381 -3.43 0.64 15.14
C ASP A 381 -4.92 0.68 14.80
N LEU A 382 -5.64 1.67 15.35
CA LEU A 382 -7.06 1.91 15.04
C LEU A 382 -7.24 2.32 13.57
N GLU A 383 -6.44 3.27 13.08
CA GLU A 383 -6.53 3.79 11.72
C GLU A 383 -6.17 2.69 10.70
N ASP A 384 -5.08 1.93 10.92
CA ASP A 384 -4.72 0.79 10.06
C ASP A 384 -5.78 -0.31 10.09
N PHE A 385 -6.33 -0.62 11.27
CA PHE A 385 -7.42 -1.59 11.38
C PHE A 385 -8.63 -1.20 10.55
N LEU A 386 -9.10 0.04 10.69
CA LEU A 386 -10.24 0.55 9.93
C LEU A 386 -9.98 0.43 8.42
N VAL A 387 -8.81 0.82 7.96
CA VAL A 387 -8.45 0.76 6.53
C VAL A 387 -8.29 -0.68 6.08
N SER A 388 -7.42 -1.46 6.72
CA SER A 388 -6.99 -2.78 6.25
C SER A 388 -8.06 -3.85 6.39
N ASN A 389 -8.86 -3.80 7.47
CA ASN A 389 -9.84 -4.85 7.77
C ASN A 389 -11.29 -4.46 7.43
N ILE A 390 -11.58 -3.20 7.13
CA ILE A 390 -12.94 -2.75 6.81
C ILE A 390 -12.98 -2.09 5.44
N TRP A 391 -12.29 -0.95 5.25
CA TRP A 391 -12.44 -0.11 4.06
C TRP A 391 -11.96 -0.79 2.77
N LEU A 392 -10.77 -1.40 2.77
CA LEU A 392 -10.22 -2.06 1.58
C LEU A 392 -11.04 -3.29 1.17
N PRO A 393 -11.36 -4.27 2.06
CA PRO A 393 -12.15 -5.42 1.68
C PRO A 393 -13.59 -5.05 1.29
N LEU A 394 -14.26 -4.20 2.09
CA LEU A 394 -15.62 -3.78 1.80
C LEU A 394 -15.72 -3.00 0.49
N GLY A 395 -14.80 -2.07 0.25
CA GLY A 395 -14.74 -1.32 -0.99
C GLY A 395 -14.50 -2.21 -2.20
N SER A 396 -13.56 -3.17 -2.09
CA SER A 396 -13.31 -4.17 -3.12
C SER A 396 -14.54 -5.00 -3.43
N LEU A 397 -15.31 -5.40 -2.41
CA LEU A 397 -16.58 -6.10 -2.57
C LEU A 397 -17.60 -5.24 -3.33
N VAL A 398 -17.69 -3.94 -3.05
CA VAL A 398 -18.62 -3.05 -3.74
C VAL A 398 -18.22 -2.88 -5.21
N TYR A 399 -16.93 -2.69 -5.54
CA TYR A 399 -16.45 -2.67 -6.92
C TYR A 399 -16.81 -3.95 -7.67
N LEU A 400 -16.58 -5.10 -7.05
CA LEU A 400 -16.89 -6.41 -7.58
C LEU A 400 -18.40 -6.58 -7.84
N LEU A 401 -19.23 -6.28 -6.84
CA LEU A 401 -20.70 -6.40 -6.96
C LEU A 401 -21.28 -5.41 -7.98
N PHE A 402 -20.75 -4.21 -8.09
CA PHE A 402 -21.15 -3.24 -9.09
C PHE A 402 -20.90 -3.73 -10.52
N CYS A 403 -19.77 -4.38 -10.77
CA CYS A 403 -19.43 -4.96 -12.07
C CYS A 403 -20.17 -6.26 -12.37
N THR A 404 -20.55 -7.05 -11.34
CA THR A 404 -21.13 -8.39 -11.55
C THR A 404 -22.65 -8.47 -11.37
N SER A 405 -23.25 -7.53 -10.64
CA SER A 405 -24.69 -7.58 -10.33
C SER A 405 -25.55 -6.99 -11.44
N ARG A 406 -26.80 -7.48 -11.54
CA ARG A 406 -27.80 -6.95 -12.48
C ARG A 406 -28.29 -5.54 -12.10
N CYS A 407 -28.23 -5.16 -10.82
CA CYS A 407 -28.60 -3.84 -10.33
C CYS A 407 -27.47 -2.81 -10.42
N GLY A 408 -26.25 -3.24 -10.66
CA GLY A 408 -25.08 -2.38 -10.88
C GLY A 408 -24.86 -2.07 -12.37
N TRP A 409 -23.62 -1.76 -12.71
CA TRP A 409 -23.16 -1.54 -14.08
C TRP A 409 -23.29 -2.81 -14.93
N GLY A 410 -22.98 -3.95 -14.32
CA GLY A 410 -23.21 -5.28 -14.88
C GLY A 410 -22.05 -5.84 -15.68
N TRP A 411 -21.99 -7.19 -15.71
CA TRP A 411 -20.87 -7.96 -16.28
C TRP A 411 -20.61 -7.68 -17.77
N LYS A 412 -21.68 -7.55 -18.57
CA LYS A 412 -21.53 -7.28 -20.01
C LYS A 412 -20.84 -5.96 -20.29
N ASN A 413 -21.21 -4.91 -19.56
CA ASN A 413 -20.61 -3.58 -19.72
C ASN A 413 -19.17 -3.57 -19.23
N PHE A 414 -18.90 -4.20 -18.06
CA PHE A 414 -17.55 -4.38 -17.56
C PHE A 414 -16.68 -5.11 -18.58
N LEU A 415 -17.14 -6.26 -19.09
CA LEU A 415 -16.35 -7.08 -20.00
C LEU A 415 -16.07 -6.38 -21.34
N ALA A 416 -17.05 -5.63 -21.86
CA ALA A 416 -16.90 -4.83 -23.07
C ALA A 416 -15.80 -3.77 -22.87
N GLU A 417 -15.88 -3.01 -21.75
CA GLU A 417 -14.89 -1.99 -21.43
C GLU A 417 -13.51 -2.59 -21.15
N ALA A 418 -13.41 -3.61 -20.31
CA ALA A 418 -12.13 -4.24 -19.94
C ALA A 418 -11.39 -4.82 -21.17
N ASN A 419 -12.13 -5.31 -22.15
CA ASN A 419 -11.62 -5.95 -23.36
C ASN A 419 -11.46 -4.98 -24.54
N GLU A 420 -11.77 -3.71 -24.39
CA GLU A 420 -11.56 -2.72 -25.44
C GLU A 420 -10.07 -2.46 -25.67
N GLY A 421 -9.65 -2.38 -26.94
CA GLY A 421 -8.25 -2.18 -27.32
C GLY A 421 -7.45 -3.48 -27.49
N VAL A 422 -6.14 -3.36 -27.67
CA VAL A 422 -5.21 -4.46 -27.93
C VAL A 422 -4.60 -4.98 -26.61
N GLY A 423 -4.39 -6.28 -26.49
CA GLY A 423 -3.71 -6.92 -25.36
C GLY A 423 -4.46 -8.07 -24.72
N LEU A 424 -4.07 -8.45 -23.51
CA LEU A 424 -4.65 -9.56 -22.77
C LEU A 424 -6.09 -9.24 -22.38
N LYS A 425 -7.00 -10.12 -22.83
CA LYS A 425 -8.45 -9.95 -22.62
C LYS A 425 -8.88 -10.58 -21.30
N PHE A 426 -9.82 -9.93 -20.64
CA PHE A 426 -10.43 -10.49 -19.43
C PHE A 426 -11.36 -11.67 -19.82
N PRO A 427 -11.16 -12.86 -19.23
CA PRO A 427 -11.91 -14.04 -19.64
C PRO A 427 -13.34 -14.04 -19.08
N GLY A 428 -14.31 -14.17 -19.98
CA GLY A 428 -15.74 -14.14 -19.63
C GLY A 428 -16.19 -15.29 -18.72
N TRP A 429 -15.50 -16.45 -18.78
CA TRP A 429 -15.81 -17.63 -17.97
C TRP A 429 -15.56 -17.42 -16.45
N LEU A 430 -14.80 -16.40 -16.06
CA LEU A 430 -14.61 -16.06 -14.65
C LEU A 430 -15.87 -15.50 -13.97
N TYR A 431 -16.96 -15.23 -14.70
CA TYR A 431 -18.18 -14.66 -14.12
C TYR A 431 -18.70 -15.38 -12.87
N PRO A 432 -18.86 -16.73 -12.86
CA PRO A 432 -19.36 -17.43 -11.66
C PRO A 432 -18.43 -17.23 -10.45
N TRP A 433 -17.11 -17.29 -10.66
CA TRP A 433 -16.12 -17.06 -9.63
C TRP A 433 -16.22 -15.64 -9.07
N MET A 434 -16.26 -14.63 -9.93
CA MET A 434 -16.35 -13.23 -9.53
C MET A 434 -17.70 -12.90 -8.88
N ARG A 435 -18.78 -13.57 -9.29
CA ARG A 435 -20.12 -13.31 -8.79
C ARG A 435 -20.39 -13.94 -7.42
N TYR A 436 -19.84 -15.14 -7.18
CA TYR A 436 -20.17 -15.96 -6.01
C TYR A 436 -18.95 -16.30 -5.17
N GLY A 437 -17.84 -16.73 -5.76
CA GLY A 437 -16.65 -17.17 -5.03
C GLY A 437 -15.94 -16.04 -4.31
N VAL A 438 -15.58 -14.99 -5.05
CA VAL A 438 -14.83 -13.84 -4.48
C VAL A 438 -15.61 -13.12 -3.37
N PRO A 439 -16.94 -12.84 -3.48
CA PRO A 439 -17.69 -12.23 -2.40
C PRO A 439 -17.66 -13.05 -1.10
N VAL A 440 -17.74 -14.38 -1.19
CA VAL A 440 -17.65 -15.25 -0.01
C VAL A 440 -16.29 -15.12 0.67
N LEU A 441 -15.20 -15.13 -0.12
CA LEU A 441 -13.85 -14.95 0.44
C LEU A 441 -13.67 -13.59 1.09
N VAL A 442 -14.18 -12.51 0.48
CA VAL A 442 -14.10 -11.17 1.07
C VAL A 442 -14.91 -11.08 2.38
N VAL A 443 -16.07 -11.71 2.46
CA VAL A 443 -16.86 -11.77 3.70
C VAL A 443 -16.11 -12.56 4.78
N ILE A 444 -15.46 -13.67 4.44
CA ILE A 444 -14.60 -14.42 5.38
C ILE A 444 -13.50 -13.53 5.92
N ILE A 445 -12.80 -12.78 5.06
CA ILE A 445 -11.75 -11.84 5.46
C ILE A 445 -12.31 -10.80 6.45
N LEU A 446 -13.46 -10.19 6.12
CA LEU A 446 -14.10 -9.22 6.99
C LEU A 446 -14.42 -9.81 8.38
N ILE A 447 -14.99 -11.02 8.43
CA ILE A 447 -15.32 -11.69 9.71
C ILE A 447 -14.02 -12.00 10.49
N MET A 448 -13.05 -12.63 9.84
CA MET A 448 -11.80 -13.04 10.48
C MET A 448 -10.97 -11.84 10.98
N GLY A 449 -11.05 -10.69 10.33
CA GLY A 449 -10.42 -9.46 10.81
C GLY A 449 -10.97 -8.96 12.16
N TRP A 450 -12.22 -9.28 12.49
CA TRP A 450 -12.84 -8.88 13.75
C TRP A 450 -12.62 -9.89 14.89
N VAL A 451 -12.35 -11.15 14.59
CA VAL A 451 -12.22 -12.22 15.60
C VAL A 451 -11.22 -11.88 16.70
N PRO A 452 -9.98 -11.40 16.43
CA PRO A 452 -9.01 -11.07 17.47
C PRO A 452 -9.50 -9.95 18.41
N ILE A 453 -10.21 -8.96 17.87
CA ILE A 453 -10.70 -7.82 18.64
C ILE A 453 -11.83 -8.22 19.54
N VAL A 454 -12.79 -8.97 19.01
CA VAL A 454 -13.94 -9.47 19.77
C VAL A 454 -13.47 -10.42 20.87
N SER A 455 -12.50 -11.29 20.60
CA SER A 455 -11.93 -12.18 21.63
C SER A 455 -11.27 -11.41 22.77
N ASN A 456 -10.57 -10.31 22.46
CA ASN A 456 -9.95 -9.44 23.48
C ASN A 456 -10.96 -8.62 24.30
N TRP A 457 -12.19 -8.41 23.80
CA TRP A 457 -13.23 -7.69 24.54
C TRP A 457 -14.09 -8.61 25.42
N ILE A 458 -14.14 -9.90 25.10
CA ILE A 458 -14.98 -10.90 25.79
C ILE A 458 -14.17 -11.71 26.83
N GLY A 459 -12.86 -11.82 26.65
CA GLY A 459 -11.93 -12.54 27.55
C GLY A 459 -11.24 -11.61 28.48
#